data_824d9765ab619cd0ba2f24a9ce55d124
#
_entry.id   824d9765ab619cd0ba2f24a9ce55d124
#
_cell.length_a   1.000
_cell.length_b   1.000
_cell.length_c   1.000
_cell.angle_alpha   90.00
_cell.angle_beta   90.00
_cell.angle_gamma   90.00
#
_symmetry.space_group_name_H-M   'P 1'
#
loop_
_entity.id
_entity.type
_entity.pdbx_description
1 polymer ?
#
loop_
_entity_poly.entity_id
_entity_poly.type
_entity_poly.pdbx_seq_one_letter_code
_entity_poly.pdbx_strand_id
1 'polypeptide(L)' 'MDKHSIMIFGHRTSFTLEGEFWAELKEIAKSEDITLSTLIERIDNGRNGHLSSAIRIYVLRTLKQKVINNK' A
#
# COMPACT_ATOMS: atom_id res chain seq x y z
N MET A 1 11.71 2.80 10.96
CA MET A 1 10.99 2.92 9.69
C MET A 1 11.89 2.43 8.57
N ASP A 2 11.42 1.47 7.78
CA ASP A 2 12.25 0.82 6.77
C ASP A 2 12.03 1.45 5.39
N LYS A 3 13.11 1.50 4.63
CA LYS A 3 13.07 1.98 3.26
C LYS A 3 12.84 0.79 2.33
N HIS A 4 11.88 0.94 1.43
CA HIS A 4 11.54 -0.09 0.45
C HIS A 4 11.71 0.45 -0.95
N SER A 5 12.15 -0.39 -1.85
CA SER A 5 12.26 -0.07 -3.28
C SER A 5 11.41 -1.04 -4.07
N ILE A 6 10.68 -0.52 -5.03
CA ILE A 6 9.79 -1.34 -5.84
C ILE A 6 9.71 -0.77 -7.25
N MET A 7 9.50 -1.65 -8.23
CA MET A 7 9.31 -1.20 -9.62
C MET A 7 7.85 -0.95 -9.87
N ILE A 8 7.50 0.28 -10.24
CA ILE A 8 6.13 0.63 -10.63
C ILE A 8 6.18 1.45 -11.92
N PHE A 9 5.28 1.14 -12.84
CA PHE A 9 5.23 1.80 -14.16
C PHE A 9 6.60 1.82 -14.86
N GLY A 10 7.38 0.74 -14.68
CA GLY A 10 8.69 0.63 -15.30
C GLY A 10 9.79 1.43 -14.63
N HIS A 11 9.51 2.08 -13.51
CA HIS A 11 10.50 2.88 -12.78
C HIS A 11 10.70 2.35 -11.37
N ARG A 12 11.94 2.46 -10.89
CA ARG A 12 12.24 2.11 -9.51
C ARG A 12 11.82 3.27 -8.60
N THR A 13 10.98 2.98 -7.64
CA THR A 13 10.48 3.96 -6.68
C THR A 13 10.86 3.53 -5.29
N SER A 14 11.28 4.48 -4.46
CA SER A 14 11.63 4.22 -3.06
C SER A 14 10.67 4.99 -2.15
N PHE A 15 10.35 4.37 -1.02
CA PHE A 15 9.53 5.01 0.00
C PHE A 15 9.89 4.41 1.36
N THR A 16 9.59 5.15 2.43
CA THR A 16 9.77 4.64 3.79
C THR A 16 8.40 4.33 4.37
N LEU A 17 8.34 3.25 5.15
CA LEU A 17 7.08 2.81 5.71
C LEU A 17 7.35 2.02 6.98
N GLU A 18 6.50 2.21 7.96
CA GLU A 18 6.58 1.43 9.20
C GLU A 18 6.30 -0.03 8.90
N GLY A 19 6.95 -0.92 9.68
CA GLY A 19 6.79 -2.35 9.46
C GLY A 19 5.36 -2.82 9.52
N GLU A 20 4.56 -2.22 10.42
CA GLU A 20 3.16 -2.55 10.56
C GLU A 20 2.36 -2.26 9.29
N PHE A 21 2.60 -1.11 8.68
CA PHE A 21 1.94 -0.76 7.42
C PHE A 21 2.42 -1.63 6.28
N TRP A 22 3.71 -1.95 6.26
CA TRP A 22 4.27 -2.81 5.22
C TRP A 22 3.64 -4.20 5.26
N ALA A 23 3.50 -4.76 6.47
CA ALA A 23 2.89 -6.07 6.64
C ALA A 23 1.44 -6.06 6.17
N GLU A 24 0.68 -5.02 6.54
CA GLU A 24 -0.72 -4.92 6.12
C GLU A 24 -0.84 -4.77 4.61
N LEU A 25 0.05 -3.99 4.01
CA LEU A 25 0.03 -3.78 2.57
C LEU A 25 0.24 -5.11 1.82
N LYS A 26 1.17 -5.93 2.29
CA LYS A 26 1.41 -7.25 1.69
C LYS A 26 0.19 -8.16 1.85
N GLU A 27 -0.47 -8.12 3.00
CA GLU A 27 -1.68 -8.91 3.23
C GLU A 27 -2.81 -8.49 2.32
N ILE A 28 -2.97 -7.20 2.08
CA ILE A 28 -3.99 -6.70 1.17
C ILE A 28 -3.75 -7.20 -0.25
N ALA A 29 -2.50 -7.10 -0.72
CA ALA A 29 -2.14 -7.58 -2.05
C ALA A 29 -2.43 -9.08 -2.19
N LYS A 30 -2.09 -9.84 -1.16
CA LYS A 30 -2.33 -11.29 -1.14
C LYS A 30 -3.82 -11.60 -1.18
N SER A 31 -4.61 -10.88 -0.41
CA SER A 31 -6.05 -11.12 -0.35
C SER A 31 -6.76 -10.79 -1.66
N GLU A 32 -6.21 -9.86 -2.43
CA GLU A 32 -6.76 -9.49 -3.74
C GLU A 32 -6.13 -10.28 -4.88
N ASP A 33 -5.20 -11.16 -4.56
CA ASP A 33 -4.50 -11.99 -5.55
C ASP A 33 -3.80 -11.15 -6.61
N ILE A 34 -3.14 -10.09 -6.18
CA ILE A 34 -2.36 -9.21 -7.05
C ILE A 34 -0.96 -9.05 -6.48
N THR A 35 -0.03 -8.61 -7.32
CA THR A 35 1.33 -8.33 -6.86
C THR A 35 1.36 -7.05 -6.04
N LEU A 36 2.37 -6.94 -5.20
CA LEU A 36 2.57 -5.73 -4.42
C LEU A 36 2.80 -4.53 -5.34
N SER A 37 3.55 -4.72 -6.43
CA SER A 37 3.76 -3.67 -7.42
C SER A 37 2.43 -3.16 -8.00
N THR A 38 1.55 -4.08 -8.36
CA THR A 38 0.24 -3.72 -8.91
C THR A 38 -0.57 -2.91 -7.90
N LEU A 39 -0.55 -3.33 -6.63
CA LEU A 39 -1.28 -2.62 -5.60
C LEU A 39 -0.72 -1.20 -5.41
N ILE A 40 0.60 -1.07 -5.35
CA ILE A 40 1.23 0.24 -5.17
C ILE A 40 1.01 1.13 -6.39
N GLU A 41 1.02 0.57 -7.60
CA GLU A 41 0.70 1.33 -8.81
C GLU A 41 -0.72 1.91 -8.72
N ARG A 42 -1.66 1.12 -8.22
CA ARG A 42 -3.04 1.56 -8.05
C ARG A 42 -3.11 2.72 -7.05
N ILE A 43 -2.38 2.62 -5.96
CA ILE A 43 -2.32 3.68 -4.94
C ILE A 43 -1.65 4.93 -5.50
N ASP A 44 -0.53 4.75 -6.21
CA ASP A 44 0.23 5.86 -6.78
C ASP A 44 -0.57 6.62 -7.83
N ASN A 45 -1.36 5.92 -8.61
CA ASN A 45 -2.15 6.51 -9.68
C ASN A 45 -3.19 7.50 -9.14
N GLY A 46 -3.69 7.26 -7.94
CA GLY A 46 -4.66 8.15 -7.32
C GLY A 46 -4.08 9.05 -6.24
N ARG A 47 -2.77 9.04 -6.08
CA ARG A 47 -2.18 9.75 -4.94
C ARG A 47 -2.18 11.26 -5.13
N ASN A 48 -2.22 11.90 -3.99
CA ASN A 48 -2.13 13.33 -3.87
C ASN A 48 -1.11 13.59 -2.76
N GLY A 49 0.13 13.97 -3.14
CA GLY A 49 1.21 14.14 -2.19
C GLY A 49 2.18 12.98 -2.19
N HIS A 50 2.79 12.69 -1.04
CA HIS A 50 3.83 11.66 -0.92
C HIS A 50 3.27 10.26 -0.96
N LEU A 51 4.01 9.35 -1.62
CA LEU A 51 3.59 7.96 -1.74
C LEU A 51 3.44 7.28 -0.39
N SER A 52 4.36 7.52 0.55
CA SER A 52 4.26 6.93 1.88
C SER A 52 2.96 7.29 2.58
N SER A 53 2.56 8.55 2.48
CA SER A 53 1.30 9.02 3.06
C SER A 53 0.10 8.37 2.37
N ALA A 54 0.15 8.26 1.04
CA ALA A 54 -0.92 7.63 0.28
C ALA A 54 -1.09 6.16 0.66
N ILE A 55 0.02 5.45 0.86
CA ILE A 55 -0.01 4.06 1.28
C ILE A 55 -0.64 3.92 2.66
N ARG A 56 -0.23 4.77 3.61
CA ARG A 56 -0.78 4.72 4.97
C ARG A 56 -2.28 4.95 4.97
N ILE A 57 -2.73 5.93 4.22
CA ILE A 57 -4.16 6.24 4.13
C ILE A 57 -4.92 5.08 3.52
N TYR A 58 -4.37 4.49 2.46
CA TYR A 58 -5.00 3.34 1.80
C TYR A 58 -5.15 2.17 2.76
N VAL A 59 -4.08 1.84 3.49
CA VAL A 59 -4.12 0.73 4.46
C VAL A 59 -5.16 1.01 5.55
N LEU A 60 -5.16 2.23 6.07
CA LEU A 60 -6.10 2.61 7.13
C LEU A 60 -7.55 2.47 6.66
N ARG A 61 -7.85 2.97 5.47
CA ARG A 61 -9.21 2.88 4.90
C ARG A 61 -9.63 1.44 4.68
N THR A 62 -8.71 0.61 4.20
CA THR A 62 -8.99 -0.80 3.96
C THR A 62 -9.31 -1.52 5.26
N LEU A 63 -8.53 -1.26 6.32
CA LEU A 63 -8.77 -1.88 7.62
C LEU A 63 -10.09 -1.43 8.22
N LYS A 64 -10.41 -0.15 8.09
CA LYS A 64 -11.69 0.37 8.61
C LYS A 64 -12.87 -0.28 7.90
N GLN A 65 -12.75 -0.48 6.60
CA GLN A 65 -13.79 -1.13 5.83
C GLN A 65 -13.98 -2.57 6.23
N LYS A 66 -12.89 -3.28 6.53
CA LYS A 66 -12.95 -4.65 7.02
C LYS A 66 -13.70 -4.73 8.35
N VAL A 67 -13.41 -3.81 9.27
CA VAL A 67 -14.09 -3.79 10.57
C VAL A 67 -15.59 -3.58 10.39
N ILE A 68 -15.98 -2.66 9.51
CA ILE A 68 -17.38 -2.38 9.23
C ILE A 68 -18.06 -3.61 8.61
N ASN A 69 -17.38 -4.29 7.69
CA ASN A 69 -17.95 -5.43 6.97
C ASN A 69 -18.03 -6.70 7.81
N ASN A 70 -17.34 -6.74 8.95
CA ASN A 70 -17.28 -7.92 9.81
C ASN A 70 -18.30 -7.89 10.95
N LYS A 71 -19.26 -7.06 10.86
CA LYS A 71 -20.31 -6.99 11.89
C LYS A 71 -21.31 -8.12 11.77
#